data_8a6a35a527243c6406ab8630badb9f7c
#
_entry.id   8a6a35a527243c6406ab8630badb9f7c
#
_cell.length_a   1.000
_cell.length_b   1.000
_cell.length_c   1.000
_cell.angle_alpha   90.00
_cell.angle_beta   90.00
_cell.angle_gamma   90.00
#
_symmetry.space_group_name_H-M   'P 1'
#
loop_
_entity.id
_entity.type
_entity.pdbx_description
1 polymer ?
#
loop_
_entity_poly.entity_id
_entity_poly.type
_entity_poly.pdbx_seq_one_letter_code
_entity_poly.pdbx_strand_id
1 'polypeptide(L)'
;MCIRDSFGLVQACLVVAVVWFFAFRFSRRMKVDERSAMILASGLSICGVSASITAARVVGGDDRKLSYIVSLVLIVVVPMIYLMPWLAHAILPHIFDDPHVVQEVAGAWIGGTIDTTSGVAASSMIVGEVANQHAVIIKAAQNVLIGVVAFFIALYLSTRRGDKAGQAPSLGIVWEKFPKFIIGFVAASLVFSVLQGNGLFTADARGKLAEPGVAKMFSTVFFSLAFVCVGLDTRLKDIVSRENRNLLWAFLAAQAFNIVVTFLIALVLFGVLKPMLG
;
A
#
# COMPACT_ATOMS: atom_id res chain seq x y z
N MET A 1 -3.61 21.92 -5.34
CA MET A 1 -2.70 20.94 -4.71
C MET A 1 -1.96 21.68 -3.62
N CYS A 2 -2.39 21.52 -2.39
CA CYS A 2 -1.81 22.23 -1.25
C CYS A 2 -0.55 21.52 -0.75
N ILE A 3 0.34 22.25 -0.10
CA ILE A 3 1.54 21.73 0.62
C ILE A 3 1.18 20.51 1.50
N ARG A 4 -0.06 20.45 1.99
CA ARG A 4 -0.63 19.32 2.74
C ARG A 4 -0.57 17.96 1.99
N ASP A 5 -0.77 17.96 0.67
CA ASP A 5 -0.77 16.71 -0.13
C ASP A 5 0.67 16.23 -0.40
N SER A 6 1.65 17.15 -0.38
CA SER A 6 3.06 16.82 -0.60
C SER A 6 3.64 15.96 0.52
N PHE A 7 3.26 16.20 1.79
CA PHE A 7 3.71 15.38 2.91
C PHE A 7 3.25 13.93 2.81
N GLY A 8 2.01 13.71 2.35
CA GLY A 8 1.48 12.36 2.12
C GLY A 8 2.26 11.61 1.04
N LEU A 9 2.62 12.28 -0.05
CA LEU A 9 3.43 11.69 -1.11
C LEU A 9 4.85 11.38 -0.65
N VAL A 10 5.50 12.31 0.08
CA VAL A 10 6.83 12.11 0.65
C VAL A 10 6.82 10.91 1.60
N GLN A 11 5.82 10.83 2.50
CA GLN A 11 5.68 9.68 3.38
C GLN A 11 5.51 8.39 2.58
N ALA A 12 4.65 8.36 1.57
CA ALA A 12 4.43 7.18 0.75
C ALA A 12 5.74 6.70 0.10
N CYS A 13 6.51 7.61 -0.49
CA CYS A 13 7.80 7.27 -1.10
C CYS A 13 8.81 6.72 -0.07
N LEU A 14 8.93 7.37 1.09
CA LEU A 14 9.86 6.94 2.14
C LEU A 14 9.48 5.57 2.71
N VAL A 15 8.20 5.38 3.06
CA VAL A 15 7.71 4.11 3.61
C VAL A 15 7.91 2.99 2.59
N VAL A 16 7.50 3.20 1.34
CA VAL A 16 7.63 2.19 0.29
C VAL A 16 9.09 1.80 0.10
N ALA A 17 10.00 2.78 -0.01
CA ALA A 17 11.42 2.50 -0.21
C ALA A 17 12.03 1.73 0.97
N VAL A 18 11.83 2.21 2.19
CA VAL A 18 12.45 1.62 3.40
C VAL A 18 11.87 0.24 3.69
N VAL A 19 10.54 0.10 3.66
CA VAL A 19 9.87 -1.17 3.96
C VAL A 19 10.15 -2.21 2.88
N TRP A 20 10.12 -1.81 1.60
CA TRP A 20 10.43 -2.72 0.49
C TRP A 20 11.84 -3.29 0.61
N PHE A 21 12.83 -2.42 0.83
CA PHE A 21 14.22 -2.84 0.93
C PHE A 21 14.45 -3.74 2.15
N PHE A 22 13.88 -3.38 3.31
CA PHE A 22 13.98 -4.22 4.50
C PHE A 22 13.31 -5.58 4.30
N ALA A 23 12.05 -5.60 3.82
CA ALA A 23 11.29 -6.83 3.61
C ALA A 23 12.00 -7.77 2.63
N PHE A 24 12.50 -7.23 1.52
CA PHE A 24 13.28 -8.00 0.54
C PHE A 24 14.54 -8.60 1.17
N ARG A 25 15.36 -7.77 1.83
CA ARG A 25 16.63 -8.21 2.41
C ARG A 25 16.44 -9.21 3.53
N PHE A 26 15.45 -8.96 4.39
CA PHE A 26 15.12 -9.86 5.50
C PHE A 26 14.58 -11.21 4.99
N SER A 27 13.69 -11.21 4.01
CA SER A 27 13.18 -12.44 3.38
C SER A 27 14.31 -13.26 2.78
N ARG A 28 15.29 -12.61 2.14
CA ARG A 28 16.47 -13.30 1.60
C ARG A 28 17.33 -13.93 2.71
N ARG A 29 17.47 -13.26 3.86
CA ARG A 29 18.17 -13.84 5.04
C ARG A 29 17.42 -15.04 5.62
N MET A 30 16.09 -15.04 5.55
CA MET A 30 15.25 -16.17 5.95
C MET A 30 15.22 -17.31 4.93
N LYS A 31 16.10 -17.28 3.91
CA LYS A 31 16.20 -18.28 2.83
C LYS A 31 14.95 -18.36 1.95
N VAL A 32 14.15 -17.32 1.88
CA VAL A 32 13.06 -17.19 0.92
C VAL A 32 13.69 -16.97 -0.46
N ASP A 33 13.15 -17.62 -1.49
CA ASP A 33 13.63 -17.43 -2.87
C ASP A 33 13.43 -15.99 -3.33
N GLU A 34 14.25 -15.54 -4.26
CA GLU A 34 14.34 -14.15 -4.68
C GLU A 34 13.02 -13.62 -5.24
N ARG A 35 12.32 -14.43 -6.04
CA ARG A 35 11.03 -14.05 -6.64
C ARG A 35 9.96 -13.85 -5.58
N SER A 36 9.80 -14.80 -4.67
CA SER A 36 8.84 -14.70 -3.56
C SER A 36 9.19 -13.57 -2.60
N ALA A 37 10.47 -13.29 -2.37
CA ALA A 37 10.91 -12.15 -1.56
C ALA A 37 10.53 -10.81 -2.20
N MET A 38 10.63 -10.67 -3.54
CA MET A 38 10.17 -9.47 -4.26
C MET A 38 8.65 -9.31 -4.20
N ILE A 39 7.90 -10.39 -4.36
CA ILE A 39 6.44 -10.40 -4.28
C ILE A 39 6.00 -9.95 -2.88
N LEU A 40 6.57 -10.55 -1.84
CA LEU A 40 6.28 -10.22 -0.44
C LEU A 40 6.64 -8.76 -0.12
N ALA A 41 7.84 -8.31 -0.50
CA ALA A 41 8.28 -6.94 -0.26
C ALA A 41 7.37 -5.91 -0.93
N SER A 42 6.92 -6.18 -2.16
CA SER A 42 6.01 -5.29 -2.89
C SER A 42 4.61 -5.25 -2.24
N GLY A 43 4.11 -6.40 -1.80
CA GLY A 43 2.84 -6.49 -1.07
C GLY A 43 2.86 -5.67 0.21
N LEU A 44 3.84 -5.92 1.08
CA LEU A 44 3.96 -5.27 2.39
C LEU A 44 4.25 -3.77 2.34
N SER A 45 4.94 -3.30 1.32
CA SER A 45 5.32 -1.89 1.25
C SER A 45 4.29 -0.98 0.60
N ILE A 46 3.38 -1.53 -0.20
CA ILE A 46 2.45 -0.71 -1.02
C ILE A 46 0.99 -1.08 -0.75
N CYS A 47 0.55 -2.18 -1.40
CA CYS A 47 -0.82 -2.67 -1.32
C CYS A 47 -0.80 -4.18 -1.46
N GLY A 48 -1.08 -4.86 -0.38
CA GLY A 48 -0.88 -6.30 -0.20
C GLY A 48 -1.22 -7.17 -1.41
N VAL A 49 -2.43 -7.05 -1.91
CA VAL A 49 -2.93 -7.90 -3.02
C VAL A 49 -2.44 -7.40 -4.37
N SER A 50 -2.75 -6.14 -4.72
CA SER A 50 -2.47 -5.60 -6.07
C SER A 50 -0.98 -5.53 -6.38
N ALA A 51 -0.16 -5.11 -5.41
CA ALA A 51 1.28 -5.03 -5.59
C ALA A 51 1.93 -6.42 -5.66
N SER A 52 1.44 -7.39 -4.86
CA SER A 52 1.90 -8.78 -4.94
C SER A 52 1.61 -9.41 -6.30
N ILE A 53 0.39 -9.26 -6.81
CA ILE A 53 0.00 -9.77 -8.13
C ILE A 53 0.86 -9.13 -9.24
N THR A 54 1.04 -7.81 -9.18
CA THR A 54 1.85 -7.08 -10.15
C THR A 54 3.31 -7.55 -10.12
N ALA A 55 3.90 -7.63 -8.93
CA ALA A 55 5.27 -8.12 -8.76
C ALA A 55 5.42 -9.56 -9.25
N ALA A 56 4.47 -10.45 -8.92
CA ALA A 56 4.49 -11.85 -9.35
C ALA A 56 4.52 -11.99 -10.88
N ARG A 57 3.75 -11.19 -11.59
CA ARG A 57 3.77 -11.17 -13.06
C ARG A 57 5.11 -10.70 -13.62
N VAL A 58 5.70 -9.67 -13.01
CA VAL A 58 7.01 -9.14 -13.43
C VAL A 58 8.13 -10.14 -13.21
N VAL A 59 8.15 -10.80 -12.03
CA VAL A 59 9.23 -11.75 -11.70
C VAL A 59 9.04 -13.14 -12.32
N GLY A 60 7.85 -13.45 -12.85
CA GLY A 60 7.47 -14.81 -13.23
C GLY A 60 7.40 -15.72 -12.00
N GLY A 61 6.66 -15.25 -10.98
CA GLY A 61 6.51 -15.94 -9.70
C GLY A 61 5.61 -17.17 -9.78
N ASP A 62 5.69 -18.02 -8.75
CA ASP A 62 4.85 -19.19 -8.58
C ASP A 62 3.47 -18.75 -8.03
N ASP A 63 2.39 -19.15 -8.69
CA ASP A 63 1.02 -18.80 -8.30
C ASP A 63 0.64 -19.32 -6.91
N ARG A 64 1.19 -20.49 -6.49
CA ARG A 64 0.96 -21.01 -5.14
C ARG A 64 1.56 -20.11 -4.06
N LYS A 65 2.77 -19.62 -4.29
CA LYS A 65 3.43 -18.69 -3.36
C LYS A 65 2.77 -17.32 -3.37
N LEU A 66 2.29 -16.87 -4.52
CA LEU A 66 1.51 -15.64 -4.63
C LEU A 66 0.21 -15.76 -3.81
N SER A 67 -0.59 -16.82 -4.03
CA SER A 67 -1.81 -17.08 -3.25
C SER A 67 -1.53 -17.13 -1.75
N TYR A 68 -0.44 -17.76 -1.35
CA TYR A 68 -0.02 -17.82 0.04
C TYR A 68 0.27 -16.43 0.63
N ILE A 69 1.05 -15.59 -0.07
CA ILE A 69 1.38 -14.22 0.37
C ILE A 69 0.12 -13.37 0.47
N VAL A 70 -0.76 -13.44 -0.52
CA VAL A 70 -2.05 -12.71 -0.51
C VAL A 70 -2.92 -13.15 0.67
N SER A 71 -2.97 -14.46 0.95
CA SER A 71 -3.71 -14.99 2.10
C SER A 71 -3.15 -14.47 3.43
N LEU A 72 -1.82 -14.40 3.59
CA LEU A 72 -1.19 -13.83 4.78
C LEU A 72 -1.58 -12.35 4.96
N VAL A 73 -1.52 -11.57 3.89
CA VAL A 73 -1.93 -10.16 3.92
C VAL A 73 -3.36 -10.02 4.45
N LEU A 74 -4.31 -10.77 3.89
CA LEU A 74 -5.72 -10.65 4.25
C LEU A 74 -5.99 -11.07 5.70
N ILE A 75 -5.35 -12.14 6.17
CA ILE A 75 -5.50 -12.60 7.55
C ILE A 75 -4.93 -11.59 8.53
N VAL A 76 -3.80 -10.98 8.21
CA VAL A 76 -3.15 -10.00 9.10
C VAL A 76 -3.88 -8.66 9.07
N VAL A 77 -4.48 -8.27 7.95
CA VAL A 77 -5.24 -7.02 7.84
C VAL A 77 -6.42 -6.98 8.81
N VAL A 78 -7.12 -8.10 9.03
CA VAL A 78 -8.29 -8.13 9.94
C VAL A 78 -7.93 -7.68 11.37
N PRO A 79 -6.96 -8.30 12.07
CA PRO A 79 -6.55 -7.80 13.38
C PRO A 79 -5.95 -6.39 13.33
N MET A 80 -5.26 -6.02 12.24
CA MET A 80 -4.67 -4.69 12.09
C MET A 80 -5.71 -3.56 12.04
N ILE A 81 -6.92 -3.82 11.50
CA ILE A 81 -8.02 -2.84 11.48
C ILE A 81 -8.37 -2.35 12.90
N TYR A 82 -8.27 -3.21 13.89
CA TYR A 82 -8.57 -2.87 15.29
C TYR A 82 -7.31 -2.51 16.09
N LEU A 83 -6.20 -3.20 15.84
CA LEU A 83 -4.94 -2.98 16.55
C LEU A 83 -4.39 -1.57 16.30
N MET A 84 -4.42 -1.08 15.06
CA MET A 84 -3.84 0.21 14.73
C MET A 84 -4.56 1.41 15.38
N PRO A 85 -5.91 1.50 15.36
CA PRO A 85 -6.62 2.54 16.11
C PRO A 85 -6.37 2.44 17.62
N TRP A 86 -6.33 1.22 18.18
CA TRP A 86 -6.03 1.02 19.58
C TRP A 86 -4.64 1.55 19.94
N LEU A 87 -3.62 1.23 19.15
CA LEU A 87 -2.26 1.77 19.33
C LEU A 87 -2.23 3.29 19.19
N ALA A 88 -2.94 3.85 18.21
CA ALA A 88 -3.02 5.29 18.00
C ALA A 88 -3.63 5.99 19.23
N HIS A 89 -4.74 5.48 19.76
CA HIS A 89 -5.37 6.02 20.97
C HIS A 89 -4.53 5.84 22.23
N ALA A 90 -3.77 4.76 22.33
CA ALA A 90 -2.93 4.49 23.49
C ALA A 90 -1.63 5.31 23.51
N ILE A 91 -1.08 5.66 22.36
CA ILE A 91 0.27 6.26 22.27
C ILE A 91 0.23 7.75 21.96
N LEU A 92 -0.54 8.17 20.94
CA LEU A 92 -0.46 9.54 20.40
C LEU A 92 -0.93 10.64 21.36
N PRO A 93 -1.97 10.47 22.20
CA PRO A 93 -2.38 11.48 23.17
C PRO A 93 -1.34 11.76 24.27
N HIS A 94 -0.35 10.88 24.44
CA HIS A 94 0.77 11.12 25.36
C HIS A 94 1.92 11.91 24.72
N ILE A 95 1.89 12.05 23.39
CA ILE A 95 2.95 12.73 22.62
C ILE A 95 2.46 14.12 22.17
N PHE A 96 1.19 14.25 21.84
CA PHE A 96 0.60 15.48 21.31
C PHE A 96 -0.67 15.88 22.10
N ASP A 97 -0.75 17.15 22.49
CA ASP A 97 -1.88 17.72 23.20
C ASP A 97 -3.04 18.10 22.25
N ASP A 98 -2.71 18.42 20.98
CA ASP A 98 -3.71 18.82 19.98
C ASP A 98 -4.40 17.60 19.36
N PRO A 99 -5.73 17.43 19.59
CA PRO A 99 -6.50 16.32 19.01
C PRO A 99 -6.47 16.28 17.47
N HIS A 100 -6.27 17.42 16.81
CA HIS A 100 -6.17 17.48 15.36
C HIS A 100 -4.88 16.85 14.88
N VAL A 101 -3.75 17.19 15.50
CA VAL A 101 -2.43 16.59 15.19
C VAL A 101 -2.45 15.10 15.50
N VAL A 102 -3.06 14.68 16.61
CA VAL A 102 -3.23 13.26 16.96
C VAL A 102 -3.92 12.50 15.81
N GLN A 103 -5.03 13.03 15.29
CA GLN A 103 -5.74 12.37 14.18
C GLN A 103 -4.95 12.39 12.88
N GLU A 104 -4.22 13.46 12.56
CA GLU A 104 -3.39 13.54 11.36
C GLU A 104 -2.27 12.49 11.40
N VAL A 105 -1.52 12.40 12.52
CA VAL A 105 -0.45 11.41 12.71
C VAL A 105 -1.00 10.00 12.71
N ALA A 106 -2.15 9.77 13.37
CA ALA A 106 -2.82 8.46 13.37
C ALA A 106 -3.21 8.04 11.95
N GLY A 107 -3.81 8.97 11.19
CA GLY A 107 -4.18 8.73 9.79
C GLY A 107 -2.96 8.42 8.92
N ALA A 108 -1.89 9.17 9.11
CA ALA A 108 -0.63 8.96 8.40
C ALA A 108 -0.01 7.59 8.73
N TRP A 109 -0.02 7.22 10.00
CA TRP A 109 0.47 5.91 10.46
C TRP A 109 -0.36 4.75 9.91
N ILE A 110 -1.68 4.80 10.08
CA ILE A 110 -2.62 3.77 9.58
C ILE A 110 -2.53 3.63 8.06
N GLY A 111 -2.53 4.77 7.34
CA GLY A 111 -2.49 4.82 5.88
C GLY A 111 -1.24 4.18 5.29
N GLY A 112 -0.09 4.39 5.92
CA GLY A 112 1.19 3.81 5.49
C GLY A 112 1.43 2.37 5.92
N THR A 113 0.68 1.87 6.92
CA THR A 113 0.94 0.57 7.56
C THR A 113 0.01 -0.54 7.10
N ILE A 114 -1.30 -0.29 7.01
CA ILE A 114 -2.28 -1.32 6.63
C ILE A 114 -2.21 -1.59 5.14
N ASP A 115 -2.10 -2.86 4.77
CA ASP A 115 -1.78 -3.29 3.40
C ASP A 115 -2.96 -3.22 2.41
N THR A 116 -4.20 -2.93 2.84
CA THR A 116 -5.37 -2.84 1.97
C THR A 116 -6.06 -1.49 2.07
N THR A 117 -6.56 -0.97 0.94
CA THR A 117 -7.26 0.33 0.92
C THR A 117 -8.54 0.31 1.75
N SER A 118 -9.30 -0.78 1.70
CA SER A 118 -10.52 -0.94 2.52
C SER A 118 -10.19 -1.06 4.00
N GLY A 119 -9.13 -1.78 4.36
CA GLY A 119 -8.65 -1.89 5.74
C GLY A 119 -8.18 -0.54 6.29
N VAL A 120 -7.47 0.26 5.49
CA VAL A 120 -7.08 1.63 5.83
C VAL A 120 -8.31 2.49 6.12
N ALA A 121 -9.29 2.49 5.21
CA ALA A 121 -10.49 3.29 5.37
C ALA A 121 -11.30 2.87 6.62
N ALA A 122 -11.48 1.56 6.84
CA ALA A 122 -12.19 1.04 8.00
C ALA A 122 -11.47 1.38 9.31
N SER A 123 -10.16 1.16 9.37
CA SER A 123 -9.35 1.38 10.57
C SER A 123 -9.27 2.87 10.94
N SER A 124 -8.99 3.73 9.97
CA SER A 124 -8.85 5.18 10.22
C SER A 124 -10.16 5.87 10.60
N MET A 125 -11.30 5.36 10.13
CA MET A 125 -12.62 5.86 10.55
C MET A 125 -12.90 5.63 12.03
N ILE A 126 -12.34 4.59 12.65
CA ILE A 126 -12.45 4.34 14.11
C ILE A 126 -11.76 5.46 14.89
N VAL A 127 -10.69 6.03 14.37
CA VAL A 127 -9.96 7.15 15.00
C VAL A 127 -10.68 8.47 14.79
N GLY A 128 -11.15 8.74 13.57
CA GLY A 128 -11.87 9.95 13.25
C GLY A 128 -11.83 10.33 11.77
N GLU A 129 -12.62 11.35 11.43
CA GLU A 129 -12.74 11.78 10.02
C GLU A 129 -11.46 12.39 9.47
N VAL A 130 -10.72 13.16 10.27
CA VAL A 130 -9.43 13.74 9.86
C VAL A 130 -8.41 12.64 9.62
N ALA A 131 -8.36 11.65 10.51
CA ALA A 131 -7.47 10.48 10.33
C ALA A 131 -7.81 9.71 9.06
N ASN A 132 -9.09 9.53 8.74
CA ASN A 132 -9.52 8.85 7.52
C ASN A 132 -9.08 9.58 6.26
N GLN A 133 -9.25 10.91 6.21
CA GLN A 133 -8.84 11.71 5.06
C GLN A 133 -7.33 11.56 4.77
N HIS A 134 -6.48 11.70 5.80
CA HIS A 134 -5.03 11.54 5.65
C HIS A 134 -4.63 10.12 5.28
N ALA A 135 -5.23 9.12 5.91
CA ALA A 135 -4.93 7.72 5.67
C ALA A 135 -5.24 7.30 4.22
N VAL A 136 -6.39 7.69 3.69
CA VAL A 136 -6.80 7.36 2.32
C VAL A 136 -5.92 8.06 1.27
N ILE A 137 -5.54 9.32 1.50
CA ILE A 137 -4.64 10.06 0.59
C ILE A 137 -3.27 9.38 0.54
N ILE A 138 -2.69 9.02 1.68
CA ILE A 138 -1.38 8.35 1.75
C ILE A 138 -1.45 6.98 1.07
N LYS A 139 -2.52 6.22 1.31
CA LYS A 139 -2.71 4.92 0.66
C LYS A 139 -2.88 5.05 -0.85
N ALA A 140 -3.60 6.06 -1.32
CA ALA A 140 -3.70 6.34 -2.75
C ALA A 140 -2.33 6.69 -3.36
N ALA A 141 -1.53 7.51 -2.67
CA ALA A 141 -0.16 7.83 -3.10
C ALA A 141 0.74 6.57 -3.16
N GLN A 142 0.65 5.67 -2.16
CA GLN A 142 1.36 4.38 -2.21
C GLN A 142 0.93 3.54 -3.42
N ASN A 143 -0.38 3.49 -3.74
CA ASN A 143 -0.88 2.70 -4.87
C ASN A 143 -0.32 3.18 -6.22
N VAL A 144 -0.07 4.48 -6.39
CA VAL A 144 0.59 5.02 -7.59
C VAL A 144 2.01 4.45 -7.74
N LEU A 145 2.71 4.18 -6.62
CA LEU A 145 4.08 3.65 -6.64
C LEU A 145 4.17 2.18 -7.05
N ILE A 146 3.05 1.44 -7.20
CA ILE A 146 3.05 0.06 -7.69
C ILE A 146 3.78 -0.03 -9.04
N GLY A 147 3.49 0.90 -9.97
CA GLY A 147 4.14 0.92 -11.28
C GLY A 147 5.61 1.24 -11.22
N VAL A 148 5.99 2.16 -10.34
CA VAL A 148 7.40 2.54 -10.15
C VAL A 148 8.21 1.36 -9.62
N VAL A 149 7.72 0.67 -8.58
CA VAL A 149 8.38 -0.51 -8.01
C VAL A 149 8.42 -1.65 -9.03
N ALA A 150 7.33 -1.92 -9.75
CA ALA A 150 7.28 -2.93 -10.79
C ALA A 150 8.32 -2.66 -11.90
N PHE A 151 8.48 -1.39 -12.31
CA PHE A 151 9.51 -0.97 -13.25
C PHE A 151 10.93 -1.25 -12.74
N PHE A 152 11.24 -0.88 -11.50
CA PHE A 152 12.56 -1.15 -10.92
C PHE A 152 12.85 -2.64 -10.75
N ILE A 153 11.85 -3.46 -10.40
CA ILE A 153 11.98 -4.91 -10.36
C ILE A 153 12.28 -5.47 -11.76
N ALA A 154 11.57 -5.01 -12.79
CA ALA A 154 11.80 -5.44 -14.17
C ALA A 154 13.20 -5.06 -14.64
N LEU A 155 13.66 -3.85 -14.35
CA LEU A 155 15.01 -3.38 -14.67
C LEU A 155 16.08 -4.22 -13.96
N TYR A 156 15.93 -4.46 -12.68
CA TYR A 156 16.84 -5.29 -11.90
C TYR A 156 16.98 -6.71 -12.46
N LEU A 157 15.87 -7.35 -12.82
CA LEU A 157 15.87 -8.69 -13.40
C LEU A 157 16.49 -8.71 -14.81
N SER A 158 16.27 -7.67 -15.59
CA SER A 158 16.85 -7.53 -16.93
C SER A 158 18.37 -7.41 -16.88
N THR A 159 18.91 -6.64 -15.92
CA THR A 159 20.36 -6.50 -15.74
C THR A 159 21.04 -7.78 -15.24
N ARG A 160 20.37 -8.61 -14.45
CA ARG A 160 20.90 -9.88 -13.95
C ARG A 160 20.81 -11.04 -14.95
N ARG A 161 19.86 -11.00 -15.89
CA ARG A 161 19.74 -12.00 -16.97
C ARG A 161 20.66 -11.75 -18.16
N GLY A 162 21.57 -10.79 -18.04
CA GLY A 162 22.48 -10.34 -19.08
C GLY A 162 23.54 -11.32 -19.60
N ASP A 163 23.37 -12.65 -19.41
CA ASP A 163 24.27 -13.65 -19.97
C ASP A 163 23.92 -14.10 -21.39
N LYS A 164 22.92 -13.52 -22.04
CA LYS A 164 22.71 -13.73 -23.47
C LYS A 164 22.40 -12.40 -24.16
N ALA A 165 23.45 -11.86 -24.78
CA ALA A 165 23.47 -10.79 -25.76
C ALA A 165 23.07 -9.39 -25.25
N GLY A 166 24.05 -8.52 -25.07
CA GLY A 166 24.19 -7.07 -25.27
C GLY A 166 23.06 -6.21 -25.81
N GLN A 167 21.80 -6.58 -25.60
CA GLN A 167 20.65 -5.75 -25.93
C GLN A 167 20.15 -5.10 -24.64
N ALA A 168 20.26 -3.78 -24.59
CA ALA A 168 19.52 -2.96 -23.63
C ALA A 168 18.06 -3.45 -23.57
N PRO A 169 17.40 -3.46 -22.38
CA PRO A 169 16.01 -3.89 -22.26
C PRO A 169 15.18 -3.12 -23.28
N SER A 170 14.66 -3.82 -24.29
CA SER A 170 13.85 -3.16 -25.29
C SER A 170 12.64 -2.56 -24.60
N LEU A 171 12.32 -1.32 -24.91
CA LEU A 171 11.13 -0.61 -24.39
C LEU A 171 9.86 -1.47 -24.56
N GLY A 172 9.83 -2.38 -25.53
CA GLY A 172 8.77 -3.34 -25.75
C GLY A 172 8.59 -4.33 -24.60
N ILE A 173 9.66 -4.86 -24.02
CA ILE A 173 9.59 -5.80 -22.89
C ILE A 173 9.10 -5.09 -21.64
N VAL A 174 9.53 -3.84 -21.44
CA VAL A 174 9.06 -3.00 -20.32
C VAL A 174 7.57 -2.71 -20.47
N TRP A 175 7.12 -2.37 -21.70
CA TRP A 175 5.72 -2.11 -22.02
C TRP A 175 4.83 -3.33 -21.88
N GLU A 176 5.30 -4.50 -22.29
CA GLU A 176 4.57 -5.76 -22.15
C GLU A 176 4.32 -6.13 -20.68
N LYS A 177 5.31 -5.88 -19.83
CA LYS A 177 5.25 -6.16 -18.39
C LYS A 177 4.68 -5.02 -17.56
N PHE A 178 4.49 -3.84 -18.17
CA PHE A 178 3.91 -2.68 -17.47
C PHE A 178 2.45 -2.96 -17.11
N PRO A 179 2.05 -2.74 -15.83
CA PRO A 179 0.69 -3.00 -15.40
C PRO A 179 -0.27 -1.98 -16.03
N LYS A 180 -0.98 -2.41 -17.06
CA LYS A 180 -1.85 -1.54 -17.88
C LYS A 180 -2.96 -0.84 -17.10
N PHE A 181 -3.35 -1.35 -15.92
CA PHE A 181 -4.34 -0.71 -15.05
C PHE A 181 -3.87 0.67 -14.55
N ILE A 182 -2.55 0.92 -14.46
CA ILE A 182 -2.00 2.22 -14.07
C ILE A 182 -2.35 3.29 -15.11
N ILE A 183 -2.31 2.93 -16.40
CA ILE A 183 -2.73 3.84 -17.47
C ILE A 183 -4.21 4.19 -17.30
N GLY A 184 -5.04 3.18 -17.01
CA GLY A 184 -6.47 3.38 -16.73
C GLY A 184 -6.69 4.27 -15.49
N PHE A 185 -5.91 4.08 -14.44
CA PHE A 185 -5.97 4.90 -13.22
C PHE A 185 -5.59 6.36 -13.51
N VAL A 186 -4.48 6.59 -14.21
CA VAL A 186 -4.03 7.95 -14.58
C VAL A 186 -5.04 8.62 -15.51
N ALA A 187 -5.55 7.89 -16.52
CA ALA A 187 -6.56 8.42 -17.43
C ALA A 187 -7.86 8.78 -16.68
N ALA A 188 -8.35 7.92 -15.79
CA ALA A 188 -9.50 8.21 -14.94
C ALA A 188 -9.26 9.45 -14.06
N SER A 189 -8.10 9.53 -13.41
CA SER A 189 -7.73 10.70 -12.58
C SER A 189 -7.72 12.00 -13.38
N LEU A 190 -7.18 11.98 -14.60
CA LEU A 190 -7.18 13.15 -15.49
C LEU A 190 -8.60 13.54 -15.90
N VAL A 191 -9.42 12.58 -16.31
CA VAL A 191 -10.82 12.81 -16.68
C VAL A 191 -11.58 13.41 -15.51
N PHE A 192 -11.47 12.84 -14.30
CA PHE A 192 -12.12 13.37 -13.12
C PHE A 192 -11.61 14.77 -12.75
N SER A 193 -10.30 15.04 -12.88
CA SER A 193 -9.74 16.37 -12.63
C SER A 193 -10.28 17.43 -13.58
N VAL A 194 -10.44 17.09 -14.87
CA VAL A 194 -11.00 17.99 -15.90
C VAL A 194 -12.50 18.21 -15.63
N LEU A 195 -13.26 17.15 -15.34
CA LEU A 195 -14.69 17.25 -15.03
C LEU A 195 -14.95 18.10 -13.79
N GLN A 196 -14.09 17.96 -12.77
CA GLN A 196 -14.13 18.78 -11.56
C GLN A 196 -13.82 20.25 -11.86
N GLY A 197 -12.79 20.53 -12.68
CA GLY A 197 -12.44 21.89 -13.10
C GLY A 197 -13.53 22.59 -13.89
N ASN A 198 -14.39 21.84 -14.59
CA ASN A 198 -15.53 22.36 -15.34
C ASN A 198 -16.85 22.43 -14.51
N GLY A 199 -16.81 22.20 -13.20
CA GLY A 199 -17.98 22.34 -12.32
C GLY A 199 -19.06 21.26 -12.50
N LEU A 200 -18.76 20.16 -13.20
CA LEU A 200 -19.68 19.04 -13.40
C LEU A 200 -19.94 18.23 -12.12
N PHE A 201 -19.06 18.36 -11.15
CA PHE A 201 -19.25 17.83 -9.79
C PHE A 201 -19.30 19.00 -8.82
N THR A 202 -20.46 19.25 -8.24
CA THR A 202 -20.63 20.26 -7.18
C THR A 202 -19.93 19.79 -5.91
N ALA A 203 -18.94 20.55 -5.47
CA ALA A 203 -18.45 20.41 -4.11
C ALA A 203 -19.56 20.90 -3.14
N ASP A 204 -19.76 20.18 -2.05
CA ASP A 204 -20.60 20.69 -0.96
C ASP A 204 -19.98 21.97 -0.37
N ALA A 205 -20.73 22.68 0.49
CA ALA A 205 -20.29 23.92 1.13
C ALA A 205 -18.98 23.77 1.95
N ARG A 206 -18.45 22.55 2.11
CA ARG A 206 -17.21 22.23 2.81
C ARG A 206 -16.07 21.86 1.86
N GLY A 207 -16.25 22.00 0.55
CA GLY A 207 -15.25 21.64 -0.46
C GLY A 207 -15.07 20.12 -0.64
N LYS A 208 -15.92 19.29 -0.03
CA LYS A 208 -15.97 17.85 -0.33
C LYS A 208 -16.70 17.67 -1.64
N LEU A 209 -16.06 17.01 -2.58
CA LEU A 209 -16.76 16.48 -3.74
C LEU A 209 -17.92 15.63 -3.24
N ALA A 210 -19.12 15.93 -3.70
CA ALA A 210 -20.22 15.00 -3.61
C ALA A 210 -19.76 13.73 -4.37
N GLU A 211 -19.23 12.75 -3.64
CA GLU A 211 -18.95 11.45 -4.23
C GLU A 211 -20.24 10.98 -4.88
N PRO A 212 -20.24 10.71 -6.18
CA PRO A 212 -21.43 10.13 -6.78
C PRO A 212 -21.70 8.84 -6.02
N GLY A 213 -22.79 8.81 -5.23
CA GLY A 213 -23.14 7.68 -4.36
C GLY A 213 -23.13 6.35 -5.09
N VAL A 214 -23.40 6.39 -6.39
CA VAL A 214 -23.30 5.30 -7.33
C VAL A 214 -21.86 4.76 -7.48
N ALA A 215 -20.84 5.61 -7.63
CA ALA A 215 -19.45 5.17 -7.76
C ALA A 215 -18.95 4.51 -6.47
N LYS A 216 -19.36 5.05 -5.31
CA LYS A 216 -19.04 4.45 -4.00
C LYS A 216 -19.72 3.10 -3.82
N MET A 217 -20.98 2.99 -4.24
CA MET A 217 -21.73 1.73 -4.20
C MET A 217 -21.06 0.65 -5.08
N PHE A 218 -20.71 0.96 -6.32
CA PHE A 218 -20.00 0.05 -7.21
C PHE A 218 -18.63 -0.35 -6.63
N SER A 219 -17.86 0.60 -6.14
CA SER A 219 -16.58 0.33 -5.49
C SER A 219 -16.75 -0.65 -4.32
N THR A 220 -17.73 -0.43 -3.46
CA THR A 220 -18.03 -1.33 -2.32
C THR A 220 -18.40 -2.73 -2.79
N VAL A 221 -19.26 -2.85 -3.80
CA VAL A 221 -19.68 -4.15 -4.34
C VAL A 221 -18.49 -4.91 -4.93
N PHE A 222 -17.68 -4.25 -5.79
CA PHE A 222 -16.53 -4.89 -6.41
C PHE A 222 -15.44 -5.26 -5.39
N PHE A 223 -15.18 -4.42 -4.39
CA PHE A 223 -14.26 -4.77 -3.30
C PHE A 223 -14.79 -5.94 -2.47
N SER A 224 -16.08 -5.96 -2.13
CA SER A 224 -16.68 -7.07 -1.40
C SER A 224 -16.59 -8.38 -2.18
N LEU A 225 -16.88 -8.36 -3.48
CA LEU A 225 -16.71 -9.53 -4.35
C LEU A 225 -15.26 -9.99 -4.42
N ALA A 226 -14.32 -9.06 -4.58
CA ALA A 226 -12.89 -9.37 -4.59
C ALA A 226 -12.46 -10.03 -3.27
N PHE A 227 -12.90 -9.52 -2.12
CA PHE A 227 -12.60 -10.13 -0.82
C PHE A 227 -13.22 -11.52 -0.67
N VAL A 228 -14.45 -11.71 -1.13
CA VAL A 228 -15.09 -13.05 -1.12
C VAL A 228 -14.30 -14.03 -2.00
N CYS A 229 -13.94 -13.63 -3.22
CA CYS A 229 -13.15 -14.48 -4.13
C CYS A 229 -11.80 -14.86 -3.52
N VAL A 230 -11.08 -13.90 -2.95
CA VAL A 230 -9.78 -14.17 -2.30
C VAL A 230 -9.97 -15.03 -1.05
N GLY A 231 -11.03 -14.79 -0.27
CA GLY A 231 -11.36 -15.63 0.89
C GLY A 231 -11.62 -17.09 0.51
N LEU A 232 -12.34 -17.31 -0.58
CA LEU A 232 -12.62 -18.66 -1.10
C LEU A 232 -11.37 -19.37 -1.64
N ASP A 233 -10.44 -18.63 -2.24
CA ASP A 233 -9.18 -19.18 -2.75
C ASP A 233 -8.15 -19.41 -1.62
N THR A 234 -8.38 -18.84 -0.44
CA THR A 234 -7.48 -18.94 0.71
C THR A 234 -7.57 -20.31 1.36
N ARG A 235 -6.48 -21.07 1.29
CA ARG A 235 -6.33 -22.35 1.98
C ARG A 235 -5.66 -22.15 3.34
N LEU A 236 -6.45 -22.00 4.40
CA LEU A 236 -5.95 -21.79 5.76
C LEU A 236 -4.96 -22.87 6.22
N LYS A 237 -5.12 -24.12 5.74
CA LYS A 237 -4.19 -25.23 6.05
C LYS A 237 -2.78 -25.00 5.50
N ASP A 238 -2.64 -24.30 4.37
CA ASP A 238 -1.35 -24.06 3.73
C ASP A 238 -0.53 -22.99 4.48
N ILE A 239 -1.20 -22.14 5.29
CA ILE A 239 -0.56 -21.06 6.06
C ILE A 239 0.38 -21.61 7.15
N VAL A 240 0.00 -22.70 7.80
CA VAL A 240 0.77 -23.32 8.90
C VAL A 240 1.72 -24.42 8.38
N SER A 241 1.79 -24.62 7.06
CA SER A 241 2.63 -25.66 6.48
C SER A 241 4.12 -25.41 6.79
N ARG A 242 4.87 -26.48 7.04
CA ARG A 242 6.32 -26.39 7.31
C ARG A 242 7.11 -25.80 6.14
N GLU A 243 6.62 -25.99 4.92
CA GLU A 243 7.23 -25.50 3.68
C GLU A 243 7.23 -23.95 3.62
N ASN A 244 6.17 -23.31 4.11
CA ASN A 244 5.98 -21.87 4.04
C ASN A 244 6.41 -21.12 5.32
N ARG A 245 6.93 -21.83 6.32
CA ARG A 245 7.26 -21.24 7.63
C ARG A 245 8.23 -20.06 7.54
N ASN A 246 9.23 -20.15 6.68
CA ASN A 246 10.19 -19.05 6.52
C ASN A 246 9.54 -17.80 5.89
N LEU A 247 8.60 -18.01 4.97
CA LEU A 247 7.85 -16.94 4.34
C LEU A 247 6.89 -16.26 5.34
N LEU A 248 6.24 -17.05 6.21
CA LEU A 248 5.40 -16.55 7.29
C LEU A 248 6.19 -15.66 8.26
N TRP A 249 7.33 -16.14 8.75
CA TRP A 249 8.16 -15.35 9.67
C TRP A 249 8.76 -14.12 9.02
N ALA A 250 9.14 -14.20 7.74
CA ALA A 250 9.59 -13.06 6.97
C ALA A 250 8.50 -12.00 6.84
N PHE A 251 7.26 -12.43 6.57
CA PHE A 251 6.09 -11.55 6.51
C PHE A 251 5.82 -10.87 7.86
N LEU A 252 5.70 -11.62 8.94
CA LEU A 252 5.38 -11.07 10.26
C LEU A 252 6.46 -10.10 10.76
N ALA A 253 7.74 -10.43 10.57
CA ALA A 253 8.83 -9.54 10.94
C ALA A 253 8.86 -8.25 10.09
N ALA A 254 8.60 -8.36 8.79
CA ALA A 254 8.53 -7.20 7.91
C ALA A 254 7.31 -6.32 8.24
N GLN A 255 6.17 -6.91 8.61
CA GLN A 255 4.99 -6.17 9.06
C GLN A 255 5.23 -5.46 10.38
N ALA A 256 5.86 -6.12 11.36
CA ALA A 256 6.25 -5.48 12.61
C ALA A 256 7.21 -4.29 12.37
N PHE A 257 8.18 -4.46 11.48
CA PHE A 257 9.08 -3.38 11.07
C PHE A 257 8.31 -2.24 10.40
N ASN A 258 7.36 -2.55 9.49
CA ASN A 258 6.51 -1.56 8.84
C ASN A 258 5.74 -0.71 9.85
N ILE A 259 5.12 -1.34 10.86
CA ILE A 259 4.40 -0.62 11.93
C ILE A 259 5.30 0.42 12.59
N VAL A 260 6.51 0.03 13.00
CA VAL A 260 7.43 0.90 13.73
C VAL A 260 7.99 2.01 12.84
N VAL A 261 8.46 1.67 11.64
CA VAL A 261 9.07 2.66 10.74
C VAL A 261 8.04 3.67 10.24
N THR A 262 6.84 3.20 9.88
CA THR A 262 5.77 4.09 9.44
C THR A 262 5.31 5.01 10.58
N PHE A 263 5.29 4.52 11.83
CA PHE A 263 5.05 5.35 13.00
C PHE A 263 6.08 6.49 13.11
N LEU A 264 7.36 6.16 13.06
CA LEU A 264 8.44 7.14 13.17
C LEU A 264 8.39 8.19 12.04
N ILE A 265 8.15 7.74 10.80
CA ILE A 265 8.03 8.63 9.65
C ILE A 265 6.80 9.54 9.80
N ALA A 266 5.64 8.99 10.19
CA ALA A 266 4.43 9.77 10.41
C ALA A 266 4.60 10.80 11.54
N LEU A 267 5.24 10.41 12.63
CA LEU A 267 5.54 11.28 13.77
C LEU A 267 6.42 12.46 13.34
N VAL A 268 7.48 12.22 12.59
CA VAL A 268 8.39 13.28 12.14
C VAL A 268 7.70 14.18 11.11
N LEU A 269 7.02 13.63 10.11
CA LEU A 269 6.45 14.42 9.01
C LEU A 269 5.21 15.20 9.44
N PHE A 270 4.27 14.56 10.14
CA PHE A 270 2.99 15.17 10.52
C PHE A 270 2.97 15.73 11.93
N GLY A 271 3.77 15.15 12.84
CA GLY A 271 3.84 15.63 14.22
C GLY A 271 4.82 16.76 14.44
N VAL A 272 5.93 16.82 13.67
CA VAL A 272 6.99 17.81 13.87
C VAL A 272 7.12 18.76 12.68
N LEU A 273 7.39 18.24 11.48
CA LEU A 273 7.72 19.08 10.32
C LEU A 273 6.52 19.89 9.81
N LYS A 274 5.35 19.27 9.74
CA LYS A 274 4.15 19.94 9.23
C LYS A 274 3.71 21.12 10.11
N PRO A 275 3.66 21.02 11.45
CA PRO A 275 3.34 22.16 12.32
C PRO A 275 4.40 23.28 12.27
N MET A 276 5.66 22.95 11.95
CA MET A 276 6.74 23.95 11.85
C MET A 276 6.72 24.74 10.53
N LEU A 277 6.11 24.19 9.48
CA LEU A 277 6.10 24.76 8.13
C LEU A 277 4.74 25.39 7.75
N GLY A 278 3.71 25.17 8.54
CA GLY A 278 2.35 25.69 8.33
C GLY A 278 1.95 26.71 9.33
#